data_1fe9ecbfe9182b3d000b04abc0538083
#
_entry.id   1fe9ecbfe9182b3d000b04abc0538083
#
_cell.length_a   1.000
_cell.length_b   1.000
_cell.length_c   1.000
_cell.angle_alpha   90.00
_cell.angle_beta   90.00
_cell.angle_gamma   90.00
#
_symmetry.space_group_name_H-M   'P 1'
#
loop_
_entity.id
_entity.type
_entity.pdbx_description
1 polymer ?
#
loop_
_entity_poly.entity_id
_entity_poly.type
_entity_poly.pdbx_seq_one_letter_code
_entity_poly.pdbx_strand_id
1 'polypeptide(L)'
;MELLHVLGNTWAAVAATALLPVYKLTDRDVVLIDTGYAKLDRAGLTSLIDANGWRLRAILCSHAHFDHTGNVRYLQQRYGAPAAISLIEAGISVNPDSYRANYVALTYGKSREIFLEECFTADRVIFPQDDHIDIDGARFGVLSLPGHSAGHIGFVTPDGAAYVGDCLIDQHEIDAAKLPTSMFIAKDLDSKAALRATDYPAYILAHKQIVTDRAELSALIDSNIAFI
;
A
#
# COMPACT_ATOMS: atom_id res chain seq x y z
N MET A 1 -9.35 6.26 -14.06
CA MET A 1 -7.98 6.28 -13.54
C MET A 1 -7.01 6.12 -14.68
N GLU A 2 -5.95 6.89 -14.71
CA GLU A 2 -4.81 6.73 -15.61
C GLU A 2 -3.95 5.56 -15.14
N LEU A 3 -3.29 4.88 -16.08
CA LEU A 3 -2.29 3.84 -15.82
C LEU A 3 -0.92 4.32 -16.29
N LEU A 4 0.04 4.39 -15.38
CA LEU A 4 1.44 4.64 -15.67
C LEU A 4 2.19 3.32 -15.79
N HIS A 5 2.95 3.14 -16.85
CA HIS A 5 3.89 2.01 -16.95
C HIS A 5 5.10 2.27 -16.06
N VAL A 6 5.44 1.30 -15.21
CA VAL A 6 6.60 1.41 -14.31
C VAL A 6 7.75 0.55 -14.83
N LEU A 7 7.55 -0.76 -14.93
CA LEU A 7 8.58 -1.71 -15.34
C LEU A 7 7.93 -3.03 -15.74
N GLY A 8 8.29 -3.57 -16.92
CA GLY A 8 7.79 -4.89 -17.36
C GLY A 8 6.27 -4.99 -17.32
N ASN A 9 5.73 -5.88 -16.50
CA ASN A 9 4.30 -6.07 -16.27
C ASN A 9 3.74 -5.24 -15.08
N THR A 10 4.60 -4.44 -14.46
CA THR A 10 4.24 -3.56 -13.34
C THR A 10 3.77 -2.21 -13.85
N TRP A 11 2.57 -1.82 -13.45
CA TRP A 11 1.91 -0.56 -13.72
C TRP A 11 1.50 0.10 -12.42
N ALA A 12 1.14 1.36 -12.45
CA ALA A 12 0.54 2.08 -11.32
C ALA A 12 -0.72 2.81 -11.77
N ALA A 13 -1.84 2.56 -11.12
CA ALA A 13 -3.06 3.32 -11.31
C ALA A 13 -3.00 4.61 -10.48
N VAL A 14 -3.21 5.75 -11.15
CA VAL A 14 -3.20 7.06 -10.49
C VAL A 14 -4.54 7.30 -9.81
N ALA A 15 -4.60 7.05 -8.51
CA ALA A 15 -5.76 7.34 -7.68
C ALA A 15 -5.75 8.79 -7.17
N ALA A 16 -6.80 9.21 -6.48
CA ALA A 16 -6.89 10.58 -5.96
C ALA A 16 -5.82 10.86 -4.91
N THR A 17 -5.58 9.89 -4.02
CA THR A 17 -4.65 10.03 -2.90
C THR A 17 -3.33 9.27 -3.08
N ALA A 18 -3.33 8.20 -3.90
CA ALA A 18 -2.20 7.29 -3.96
C ALA A 18 -1.92 6.77 -5.38
N LEU A 19 -0.73 6.19 -5.58
CA LEU A 19 -0.43 5.27 -6.67
C LEU A 19 -0.76 3.86 -6.20
N LEU A 20 -1.56 3.15 -6.98
CA LEU A 20 -1.96 1.77 -6.71
C LEU A 20 -1.25 0.86 -7.71
N PRO A 21 -0.21 0.12 -7.31
CA PRO A 21 0.47 -0.76 -8.25
C PRO A 21 -0.44 -1.87 -8.76
N VAL A 22 -0.37 -2.13 -10.04
CA VAL A 22 -1.07 -3.20 -10.76
C VAL A 22 -0.03 -4.07 -11.44
N TYR A 23 0.06 -5.32 -11.05
CA TYR A 23 0.90 -6.28 -11.73
C TYR A 23 0.05 -7.16 -12.65
N LYS A 24 0.38 -7.21 -13.93
CA LYS A 24 -0.31 -8.05 -14.92
C LYS A 24 0.31 -9.44 -14.97
N LEU A 25 -0.39 -10.43 -14.42
CA LEU A 25 -0.03 -11.84 -14.57
C LEU A 25 -0.22 -12.30 -16.01
N THR A 26 -1.32 -11.80 -16.61
CA THR A 26 -1.68 -11.96 -18.02
C THR A 26 -2.36 -10.67 -18.49
N ASP A 27 -2.82 -10.62 -19.74
CA ASP A 27 -3.61 -9.47 -20.25
C ASP A 27 -4.91 -9.24 -19.44
N ARG A 28 -5.42 -10.26 -18.75
CA ARG A 28 -6.68 -10.18 -18.00
C ARG A 28 -6.55 -10.48 -16.51
N ASP A 29 -5.53 -11.20 -16.08
CA ASP A 29 -5.33 -11.53 -14.66
C ASP A 29 -4.36 -10.54 -14.06
N VAL A 30 -4.78 -9.88 -12.98
CA VAL A 30 -3.98 -8.85 -12.32
C VAL A 30 -3.94 -9.03 -10.81
N VAL A 31 -2.85 -8.60 -10.21
CA VAL A 31 -2.70 -8.38 -8.77
C VAL A 31 -2.70 -6.89 -8.52
N LEU A 32 -3.53 -6.45 -7.59
CA LEU A 32 -3.58 -5.06 -7.15
C LEU A 32 -2.84 -4.91 -5.81
N ILE A 33 -2.04 -3.88 -5.66
CA ILE A 33 -1.40 -3.54 -4.39
C ILE A 33 -2.04 -2.26 -3.88
N ASP A 34 -2.64 -2.31 -2.70
CA ASP A 34 -3.53 -1.32 -2.11
C ASP A 34 -4.76 -0.99 -3.00
N THR A 35 -5.70 -0.23 -2.47
CA THR A 35 -7.01 -0.03 -3.12
C THR A 35 -7.52 1.41 -3.09
N GLY A 36 -6.73 2.33 -2.53
CA GLY A 36 -7.11 3.73 -2.42
C GLY A 36 -8.26 4.00 -1.43
N TYR A 37 -8.67 5.25 -1.40
CA TYR A 37 -9.72 5.74 -0.50
C TYR A 37 -11.12 5.48 -1.07
N ALA A 38 -11.99 4.86 -0.29
CA ALA A 38 -13.31 4.42 -0.73
C ALA A 38 -14.14 5.54 -1.41
N LYS A 39 -14.18 6.72 -0.82
CA LYS A 39 -15.01 7.82 -1.31
C LYS A 39 -14.51 8.45 -2.61
N LEU A 40 -13.20 8.46 -2.83
CA LEU A 40 -12.59 9.16 -3.96
C LEU A 40 -12.25 8.19 -5.10
N ASP A 41 -11.84 6.96 -4.77
CA ASP A 41 -11.19 6.07 -5.73
C ASP A 41 -12.05 4.91 -6.21
N ARG A 42 -13.10 4.52 -5.44
CA ARG A 42 -13.95 3.35 -5.76
C ARG A 42 -14.48 3.35 -7.20
N ALA A 43 -15.08 4.45 -7.61
CA ALA A 43 -15.69 4.53 -8.95
C ALA A 43 -14.62 4.44 -10.05
N GLY A 44 -13.51 5.14 -9.90
CA GLY A 44 -12.40 5.12 -10.85
C GLY A 44 -11.74 3.76 -10.94
N LEU A 45 -11.49 3.10 -9.80
CA LEU A 45 -10.90 1.77 -9.73
C LEU A 45 -11.83 0.71 -10.34
N THR A 46 -13.12 0.76 -10.02
CA THR A 46 -14.14 -0.11 -10.62
C THR A 46 -14.16 0.05 -12.14
N SER A 47 -14.22 1.29 -12.62
CA SER A 47 -14.21 1.58 -14.06
C SER A 47 -12.95 1.08 -14.76
N LEU A 48 -11.79 1.19 -14.10
CA LEU A 48 -10.52 0.70 -14.63
C LEU A 48 -10.55 -0.82 -14.78
N ILE A 49 -10.99 -1.54 -13.75
CA ILE A 49 -11.08 -3.01 -13.74
C ILE A 49 -12.07 -3.49 -14.82
N ASP A 50 -13.28 -2.93 -14.83
CA ASP A 50 -14.36 -3.36 -15.73
C ASP A 50 -14.03 -3.04 -17.19
N ALA A 51 -13.49 -1.86 -17.49
CA ALA A 51 -13.13 -1.45 -18.86
C ALA A 51 -12.02 -2.30 -19.48
N ASN A 52 -11.09 -2.80 -18.67
CA ASN A 52 -10.02 -3.70 -19.12
C ASN A 52 -10.43 -5.19 -19.07
N GLY A 53 -11.61 -5.50 -18.55
CA GLY A 53 -12.07 -6.88 -18.34
C GLY A 53 -11.12 -7.67 -17.43
N TRP A 54 -10.54 -7.01 -16.42
CA TRP A 54 -9.58 -7.63 -15.51
C TRP A 54 -10.24 -8.54 -14.50
N ARG A 55 -9.56 -9.62 -14.19
CA ARG A 55 -9.85 -10.52 -13.08
C ARG A 55 -8.81 -10.26 -12.00
N LEU A 56 -9.27 -9.78 -10.85
CA LEU A 56 -8.39 -9.59 -9.68
C LEU A 56 -8.07 -10.94 -9.07
N ARG A 57 -6.79 -11.34 -9.16
CA ARG A 57 -6.31 -12.61 -8.60
C ARG A 57 -5.94 -12.49 -7.12
N ALA A 58 -5.50 -11.31 -6.71
CA ALA A 58 -5.26 -10.95 -5.32
C ALA A 58 -5.27 -9.43 -5.12
N ILE A 59 -5.48 -9.01 -3.89
CA ILE A 59 -5.26 -7.68 -3.36
C ILE A 59 -4.17 -7.81 -2.29
N LEU A 60 -3.03 -7.16 -2.48
CA LEU A 60 -1.95 -7.12 -1.50
C LEU A 60 -2.01 -5.78 -0.78
N CYS A 61 -2.16 -5.78 0.54
CA CYS A 61 -2.32 -4.56 1.33
C CYS A 61 -1.04 -4.25 2.11
N SER A 62 -0.54 -3.02 1.96
CA SER A 62 0.65 -2.56 2.67
C SER A 62 0.40 -2.38 4.17
N HIS A 63 -0.70 -1.73 4.51
CA HIS A 63 -1.13 -1.49 5.89
C HIS A 63 -2.62 -1.11 5.94
N ALA A 64 -3.21 -1.07 7.14
CA ALA A 64 -4.65 -0.90 7.34
C ALA A 64 -5.08 0.57 7.51
N HIS A 65 -4.56 1.51 6.70
CA HIS A 65 -5.12 2.84 6.61
C HIS A 65 -6.19 2.92 5.52
N PHE A 66 -7.19 3.79 5.70
CA PHE A 66 -8.38 3.85 4.86
C PHE A 66 -8.10 4.29 3.42
N ASP A 67 -7.06 5.06 3.20
CA ASP A 67 -6.59 5.51 1.89
C ASP A 67 -5.75 4.45 1.15
N HIS A 68 -5.48 3.33 1.81
CA HIS A 68 -4.84 2.13 1.25
C HIS A 68 -5.81 0.96 1.12
N THR A 69 -6.63 0.72 2.13
CA THR A 69 -7.52 -0.46 2.17
C THR A 69 -9.01 -0.14 2.04
N GLY A 70 -9.35 1.12 1.78
CA GLY A 70 -10.76 1.58 1.77
C GLY A 70 -11.70 0.87 0.80
N ASN A 71 -11.16 0.20 -0.22
CA ASN A 71 -11.97 -0.54 -1.19
C ASN A 71 -11.80 -2.07 -1.10
N VAL A 72 -11.00 -2.61 -0.18
CA VAL A 72 -10.73 -4.05 -0.11
C VAL A 72 -12.02 -4.85 0.02
N ARG A 73 -12.84 -4.56 1.04
CA ARG A 73 -14.13 -5.25 1.26
C ARG A 73 -15.04 -5.19 0.03
N TYR A 74 -15.13 -4.02 -0.60
CA TYR A 74 -15.94 -3.85 -1.81
C TYR A 74 -15.43 -4.72 -2.97
N LEU A 75 -14.12 -4.77 -3.17
CA LEU A 75 -13.51 -5.57 -4.24
C LEU A 75 -13.62 -7.08 -3.97
N GLN A 76 -13.46 -7.52 -2.70
CA GLN A 76 -13.75 -8.89 -2.29
C GLN A 76 -15.20 -9.29 -2.64
N GLN A 77 -16.17 -8.45 -2.30
CA GLN A 77 -17.59 -8.72 -2.55
C GLN A 77 -17.95 -8.69 -4.03
N ARG A 78 -17.40 -7.75 -4.79
CA ARG A 78 -17.74 -7.56 -6.20
C ARG A 78 -17.04 -8.53 -7.13
N TYR A 79 -15.76 -8.79 -6.89
CA TYR A 79 -14.90 -9.55 -7.81
C TYR A 79 -14.44 -10.89 -7.25
N GLY A 80 -14.73 -11.18 -5.99
CA GLY A 80 -14.25 -12.40 -5.32
C GLY A 80 -12.72 -12.43 -5.13
N ALA A 81 -12.08 -11.26 -5.13
CA ALA A 81 -10.63 -11.14 -5.05
C ALA A 81 -10.15 -11.39 -3.61
N PRO A 82 -9.27 -12.38 -3.36
CA PRO A 82 -8.72 -12.59 -2.03
C PRO A 82 -7.75 -11.46 -1.64
N ALA A 83 -7.80 -11.06 -0.37
CA ALA A 83 -6.92 -10.04 0.19
C ALA A 83 -5.86 -10.64 1.12
N ALA A 84 -4.63 -10.11 1.03
CA ALA A 84 -3.52 -10.46 1.91
C ALA A 84 -2.97 -9.21 2.59
N ILE A 85 -2.64 -9.31 3.88
CA ILE A 85 -2.09 -8.21 4.68
C ILE A 85 -1.23 -8.80 5.82
N SER A 86 -0.36 -8.01 6.42
CA SER A 86 0.45 -8.46 7.56
C SER A 86 -0.40 -8.82 8.78
N LEU A 87 0.15 -9.68 9.65
CA LEU A 87 -0.56 -10.19 10.84
C LEU A 87 -1.10 -9.07 11.74
N ILE A 88 -0.31 -8.05 11.99
CA ILE A 88 -0.70 -6.93 12.85
C ILE A 88 -1.83 -6.13 12.19
N GLU A 89 -1.68 -5.81 10.93
CA GLU A 89 -2.65 -5.04 10.17
C GLU A 89 -3.97 -5.81 9.94
N ALA A 90 -3.91 -7.13 9.83
CA ALA A 90 -5.09 -8.00 9.80
C ALA A 90 -5.93 -7.86 11.09
N GLY A 91 -5.28 -7.76 12.25
CA GLY A 91 -5.96 -7.49 13.52
C GLY A 91 -6.60 -6.11 13.60
N ILE A 92 -6.03 -5.12 12.90
CA ILE A 92 -6.56 -3.77 12.82
C ILE A 92 -7.77 -3.71 11.87
N SER A 93 -7.68 -4.32 10.71
CA SER A 93 -8.68 -4.21 9.63
C SER A 93 -10.03 -4.86 9.93
N VAL A 94 -10.11 -5.77 10.92
CA VAL A 94 -11.31 -6.60 11.15
C VAL A 94 -12.46 -5.90 11.88
N ASN A 95 -12.19 -4.81 12.59
CA ASN A 95 -13.26 -4.09 13.29
C ASN A 95 -13.01 -2.58 13.37
N PRO A 96 -14.08 -1.77 13.43
CA PRO A 96 -13.97 -0.31 13.39
C PRO A 96 -13.28 0.29 14.62
N ASP A 97 -13.29 -0.38 15.76
CA ASP A 97 -12.66 0.18 16.97
C ASP A 97 -11.14 0.00 16.92
N SER A 98 -10.65 -1.14 16.40
CA SER A 98 -9.21 -1.34 16.12
C SER A 98 -8.70 -0.40 15.03
N TYR A 99 -9.46 -0.28 13.95
CA TYR A 99 -9.17 0.62 12.84
C TYR A 99 -9.05 2.07 13.32
N ARG A 100 -10.03 2.51 14.10
CA ARG A 100 -10.07 3.84 14.71
C ARG A 100 -8.90 4.09 15.67
N ALA A 101 -8.58 3.12 16.54
CA ALA A 101 -7.51 3.24 17.51
C ALA A 101 -6.14 3.37 16.84
N ASN A 102 -5.95 2.67 15.71
CA ASN A 102 -4.71 2.72 14.93
C ASN A 102 -4.59 4.02 14.13
N TYR A 103 -5.70 4.47 13.54
CA TYR A 103 -5.65 5.62 12.63
C TYR A 103 -5.62 6.94 13.36
N VAL A 104 -6.04 7.01 14.59
CA VAL A 104 -5.95 8.21 15.33
C VAL A 104 -6.86 8.37 16.49
N ALA A 105 -6.27 8.68 17.48
CA ALA A 105 -6.68 9.72 18.39
C ALA A 105 -7.29 11.01 17.74
N LEU A 106 -7.28 11.19 16.44
CA LEU A 106 -7.68 12.39 15.71
C LEU A 106 -9.14 12.41 15.26
N THR A 107 -9.81 11.28 15.13
CA THR A 107 -11.20 11.27 14.72
C THR A 107 -12.12 11.19 15.92
N TYR A 108 -12.68 12.32 16.30
CA TYR A 108 -13.71 12.40 17.31
C TYR A 108 -15.11 12.15 16.69
N GLY A 109 -16.01 11.48 17.41
CA GLY A 109 -17.42 11.41 17.04
C GLY A 109 -17.81 10.23 16.18
N LYS A 110 -18.46 10.47 15.02
CA LYS A 110 -19.09 9.47 14.14
C LYS A 110 -18.13 8.55 13.38
N SER A 111 -16.87 8.52 13.74
CA SER A 111 -15.83 7.75 13.03
C SER A 111 -16.06 6.24 12.97
N ARG A 112 -16.76 5.66 13.97
CA ARG A 112 -17.08 4.24 13.95
C ARG A 112 -17.96 3.85 12.76
N GLU A 113 -18.96 4.67 12.44
CA GLU A 113 -19.85 4.46 11.30
C GLU A 113 -19.09 4.60 9.97
N ILE A 114 -18.14 5.53 9.90
CA ILE A 114 -17.33 5.77 8.70
C ILE A 114 -16.47 4.54 8.38
N PHE A 115 -15.79 3.96 9.37
CA PHE A 115 -14.87 2.84 9.14
C PHE A 115 -15.56 1.47 9.08
N LEU A 116 -16.81 1.34 9.50
CA LEU A 116 -17.52 0.06 9.51
C LEU A 116 -17.61 -0.57 8.11
N GLU A 117 -17.84 0.23 7.08
CA GLU A 117 -17.93 -0.24 5.70
C GLU A 117 -16.57 -0.58 5.08
N GLU A 118 -15.48 -0.07 5.64
CA GLU A 118 -14.11 -0.25 5.15
C GLU A 118 -13.42 -1.44 5.83
N CYS A 119 -13.95 -1.90 6.99
CA CYS A 119 -13.44 -3.08 7.67
C CYS A 119 -13.57 -4.33 6.80
N PHE A 120 -12.51 -5.14 6.77
CA PHE A 120 -12.49 -6.39 6.02
C PHE A 120 -11.74 -7.48 6.79
N THR A 121 -11.97 -8.72 6.39
CA THR A 121 -11.18 -9.87 6.86
C THR A 121 -10.24 -10.28 5.76
N ALA A 122 -8.96 -10.38 6.07
CA ALA A 122 -7.96 -10.87 5.14
C ALA A 122 -8.16 -12.38 4.88
N ASP A 123 -8.06 -12.79 3.62
CA ASP A 123 -8.10 -14.21 3.23
C ASP A 123 -6.75 -14.90 3.49
N ARG A 124 -5.66 -14.12 3.44
CA ARG A 124 -4.30 -14.58 3.74
C ARG A 124 -3.60 -13.60 4.67
N VAL A 125 -2.94 -14.14 5.68
CA VAL A 125 -2.13 -13.36 6.62
C VAL A 125 -0.66 -13.57 6.29
N ILE A 126 0.08 -12.47 6.16
CA ILE A 126 1.53 -12.46 5.95
C ILE A 126 2.18 -12.36 7.33
N PHE A 127 2.98 -13.36 7.69
CA PHE A 127 3.65 -13.41 8.98
C PHE A 127 5.02 -12.73 8.94
N PRO A 128 5.58 -12.31 10.09
CA PRO A 128 6.87 -11.59 10.12
C PRO A 128 8.06 -12.34 9.52
N GLN A 129 7.99 -13.67 9.40
CA GLN A 129 9.02 -14.52 8.80
C GLN A 129 8.84 -14.71 7.29
N ASP A 130 7.72 -14.27 6.72
CA ASP A 130 7.45 -14.44 5.29
C ASP A 130 8.19 -13.34 4.51
N ASP A 131 9.08 -13.74 3.62
CA ASP A 131 9.85 -12.87 2.73
C ASP A 131 9.22 -12.72 1.34
N HIS A 132 8.16 -13.48 1.04
CA HIS A 132 7.41 -13.41 -0.20
C HIS A 132 5.99 -13.97 -0.05
N ILE A 133 5.16 -13.68 -1.05
CA ILE A 133 3.85 -14.28 -1.27
C ILE A 133 3.72 -14.69 -2.74
N ASP A 134 3.32 -15.94 -2.98
CA ASP A 134 3.08 -16.45 -4.34
C ASP A 134 1.60 -16.31 -4.71
N ILE A 135 1.33 -15.70 -5.87
CA ILE A 135 0.01 -15.52 -6.46
C ILE A 135 0.04 -16.10 -7.88
N ASP A 136 -0.69 -17.19 -8.11
CA ASP A 136 -0.80 -17.86 -9.40
C ASP A 136 0.56 -18.14 -10.08
N GLY A 137 1.57 -18.50 -9.29
CA GLY A 137 2.92 -18.79 -9.75
C GLY A 137 3.85 -17.57 -9.88
N ALA A 138 3.36 -16.35 -9.69
CA ALA A 138 4.17 -15.14 -9.63
C ALA A 138 4.56 -14.84 -8.18
N ARG A 139 5.85 -14.60 -7.95
CA ARG A 139 6.39 -14.32 -6.61
C ARG A 139 6.51 -12.83 -6.36
N PHE A 140 5.83 -12.36 -5.32
CA PHE A 140 5.93 -11.00 -4.81
C PHE A 140 6.79 -11.03 -3.55
N GLY A 141 7.91 -10.29 -3.53
CA GLY A 141 8.72 -10.13 -2.33
C GLY A 141 7.97 -9.31 -1.28
N VAL A 142 8.20 -9.59 -0.01
CA VAL A 142 7.66 -8.84 1.12
C VAL A 142 8.79 -8.09 1.81
N LEU A 143 8.62 -6.77 1.98
CA LEU A 143 9.53 -5.90 2.69
C LEU A 143 8.90 -5.54 4.04
N SER A 144 9.54 -5.92 5.15
CA SER A 144 9.11 -5.49 6.48
C SER A 144 9.53 -4.03 6.67
N LEU A 145 8.57 -3.10 6.73
CA LEU A 145 8.79 -1.66 6.81
C LEU A 145 7.95 -1.02 7.95
N PRO A 146 7.97 -1.59 9.17
CA PRO A 146 7.19 -1.03 10.27
C PRO A 146 7.70 0.35 10.66
N GLY A 147 6.79 1.20 11.14
CA GLY A 147 7.10 2.56 11.61
C GLY A 147 5.96 3.51 11.37
N HIS A 148 5.58 3.73 10.13
CA HIS A 148 4.36 4.48 9.77
C HIS A 148 3.12 3.84 10.41
N SER A 149 2.97 2.52 10.28
CA SER A 149 2.08 1.72 11.11
C SER A 149 2.83 0.52 11.70
N ALA A 150 2.20 -0.16 12.69
CA ALA A 150 2.87 -1.21 13.47
C ALA A 150 3.28 -2.43 12.63
N GLY A 151 2.49 -2.77 11.63
CA GLY A 151 2.68 -3.92 10.76
C GLY A 151 2.88 -3.57 9.29
N HIS A 152 3.26 -2.32 8.99
CA HIS A 152 3.46 -1.87 7.61
C HIS A 152 4.48 -2.75 6.86
N ILE A 153 4.11 -3.13 5.65
CA ILE A 153 4.95 -3.91 4.72
C ILE A 153 4.93 -3.26 3.34
N GLY A 154 6.00 -3.44 2.60
CA GLY A 154 6.07 -3.16 1.18
C GLY A 154 6.02 -4.44 0.35
N PHE A 155 5.91 -4.30 -0.96
CA PHE A 155 5.93 -5.43 -1.89
C PHE A 155 6.88 -5.20 -3.05
N VAL A 156 7.61 -6.24 -3.43
CA VAL A 156 8.43 -6.22 -4.64
C VAL A 156 7.73 -7.06 -5.70
N THR A 157 7.41 -6.46 -6.83
CA THR A 157 6.78 -7.18 -7.95
C THR A 157 7.76 -8.16 -8.58
N PRO A 158 7.29 -9.18 -9.32
CA PRO A 158 8.17 -10.11 -10.02
C PRO A 158 9.15 -9.43 -10.99
N ASP A 159 8.85 -8.22 -11.47
CA ASP A 159 9.75 -7.43 -12.32
C ASP A 159 10.82 -6.66 -11.52
N GLY A 160 10.72 -6.64 -10.18
CA GLY A 160 11.65 -5.95 -9.29
C GLY A 160 11.24 -4.52 -8.89
N ALA A 161 10.06 -4.03 -9.26
CA ALA A 161 9.58 -2.75 -8.75
C ALA A 161 9.13 -2.88 -7.30
N ALA A 162 9.68 -2.04 -6.42
CA ALA A 162 9.37 -2.06 -4.98
C ALA A 162 8.30 -1.00 -4.65
N TYR A 163 7.14 -1.44 -4.18
CA TYR A 163 6.16 -0.58 -3.56
C TYR A 163 6.47 -0.45 -2.07
N VAL A 164 6.73 0.77 -1.63
CA VAL A 164 7.17 1.04 -0.24
C VAL A 164 6.07 1.66 0.63
N GLY A 165 4.86 1.80 0.07
CA GLY A 165 3.72 2.39 0.79
C GLY A 165 4.07 3.76 1.37
N ASP A 166 3.77 3.93 2.65
CA ASP A 166 3.99 5.16 3.41
C ASP A 166 5.28 5.14 4.25
N CYS A 167 6.16 4.18 4.01
CA CYS A 167 7.50 4.21 4.61
C CYS A 167 8.30 5.43 4.14
N LEU A 168 8.05 5.88 2.91
CA LEU A 168 8.58 7.13 2.37
C LEU A 168 7.43 7.96 1.81
N ILE A 169 7.46 9.25 2.09
CA ILE A 169 6.61 10.27 1.45
C ILE A 169 7.47 11.21 0.61
N ASP A 170 6.90 11.78 -0.43
CA ASP A 170 7.61 12.69 -1.32
C ASP A 170 7.91 14.05 -0.66
N GLN A 171 8.78 14.85 -1.27
CA GLN A 171 9.17 16.13 -0.70
C GLN A 171 8.00 17.11 -0.59
N HIS A 172 7.05 17.07 -1.52
CA HIS A 172 5.87 17.95 -1.49
C HIS A 172 4.99 17.61 -0.27
N GLU A 173 4.80 16.32 0.05
CA GLU A 173 4.05 15.89 1.24
C GLU A 173 4.80 16.25 2.54
N ILE A 174 6.13 16.13 2.56
CA ILE A 174 6.96 16.58 3.71
C ILE A 174 6.77 18.08 3.94
N ASP A 175 6.82 18.88 2.90
CA ASP A 175 6.69 20.34 3.00
C ASP A 175 5.28 20.79 3.42
N ALA A 176 4.26 20.00 3.05
CA ALA A 176 2.87 20.25 3.39
C ALA A 176 2.48 19.74 4.80
N ALA A 177 3.17 18.70 5.28
CA ALA A 177 2.84 18.05 6.54
C ALA A 177 3.23 18.91 7.75
N LYS A 178 2.41 18.85 8.79
CA LYS A 178 2.66 19.54 10.05
C LYS A 178 3.33 18.67 11.10
N LEU A 179 3.20 17.36 10.95
CA LEU A 179 3.70 16.34 11.87
C LEU A 179 4.16 15.12 11.09
N PRO A 180 5.21 14.43 11.55
CA PRO A 180 5.61 13.15 10.98
C PRO A 180 4.47 12.12 11.02
N THR A 181 4.35 11.35 9.96
CA THR A 181 3.38 10.25 9.85
C THR A 181 3.96 8.93 10.33
N SER A 182 4.71 8.94 11.43
CA SER A 182 5.34 7.75 12.01
C SER A 182 4.78 7.48 13.40
N MET A 183 4.21 6.28 13.61
CA MET A 183 3.72 5.85 14.92
C MET A 183 4.84 5.28 15.80
N PHE A 184 5.89 4.72 15.19
CA PHE A 184 7.00 4.05 15.87
C PHE A 184 8.33 4.53 15.30
N ILE A 185 8.80 5.68 15.74
CA ILE A 185 9.98 6.39 15.20
C ILE A 185 11.20 5.49 15.06
N ALA A 186 11.58 4.73 16.08
CA ALA A 186 12.76 3.87 16.03
C ALA A 186 12.65 2.81 14.91
N LYS A 187 11.47 2.17 14.78
CA LYS A 187 11.23 1.19 13.71
C LYS A 187 11.21 1.83 12.34
N ASP A 188 10.68 3.04 12.24
CA ASP A 188 10.62 3.78 11.00
C ASP A 188 12.03 4.17 10.50
N LEU A 189 12.90 4.58 11.40
CA LEU A 189 14.32 4.82 11.09
C LEU A 189 15.04 3.54 10.63
N ASP A 190 14.78 2.40 11.29
CA ASP A 190 15.33 1.10 10.88
C ASP A 190 14.81 0.69 9.50
N SER A 191 13.53 0.91 9.21
CA SER A 191 12.91 0.62 7.91
C SER A 191 13.52 1.48 6.80
N LYS A 192 13.75 2.77 7.04
CA LYS A 192 14.42 3.68 6.10
C LYS A 192 15.88 3.28 5.87
N ALA A 193 16.59 2.85 6.92
CA ALA A 193 17.94 2.34 6.79
C ALA A 193 17.98 1.03 5.96
N ALA A 194 17.01 0.14 6.17
CA ALA A 194 16.87 -1.09 5.38
C ALA A 194 16.60 -0.77 3.90
N LEU A 195 15.69 0.18 3.59
CA LEU A 195 15.43 0.62 2.21
C LEU A 195 16.66 1.22 1.55
N ARG A 196 17.49 1.95 2.29
CA ARG A 196 18.75 2.51 1.78
C ARG A 196 19.71 1.43 1.31
N ALA A 197 19.67 0.25 1.90
CA ALA A 197 20.52 -0.89 1.53
C ALA A 197 20.01 -1.70 0.33
N THR A 198 18.77 -1.44 -0.15
CA THR A 198 18.19 -2.14 -1.30
C THR A 198 18.62 -1.49 -2.63
N ASP A 199 18.50 -2.24 -3.74
CA ASP A 199 18.85 -1.78 -5.09
C ASP A 199 17.80 -2.30 -6.10
N TYR A 200 16.58 -1.78 -6.00
CA TYR A 200 15.51 -2.09 -6.93
C TYR A 200 15.52 -1.10 -8.11
N PRO A 201 15.15 -1.54 -9.32
CA PRO A 201 15.13 -0.68 -10.50
C PRO A 201 14.08 0.44 -10.44
N ALA A 202 13.04 0.29 -9.60
CA ALA A 202 12.05 1.31 -9.36
C ALA A 202 11.47 1.19 -7.95
N TYR A 203 11.20 2.34 -7.33
CA TYR A 203 10.50 2.46 -6.05
C TYR A 203 9.23 3.25 -6.27
N ILE A 204 8.10 2.68 -5.88
CA ILE A 204 6.79 3.31 -5.98
C ILE A 204 6.38 3.73 -4.56
N LEU A 205 6.25 5.03 -4.34
CA LEU A 205 5.70 5.61 -3.12
C LEU A 205 4.19 5.71 -3.26
N ALA A 206 3.46 5.48 -2.19
CA ALA A 206 2.00 5.61 -2.24
C ALA A 206 1.58 7.02 -2.66
N HIS A 207 2.16 8.05 -2.08
CA HIS A 207 1.80 9.44 -2.37
C HIS A 207 2.53 10.00 -3.61
N LYS A 208 2.27 9.33 -4.76
CA LYS A 208 2.41 9.81 -6.14
C LYS A 208 3.83 10.02 -6.68
N GLN A 209 4.83 9.36 -6.13
CA GLN A 209 6.16 9.41 -6.71
C GLN A 209 6.66 8.02 -7.13
N ILE A 210 7.35 7.95 -8.27
CA ILE A 210 8.11 6.79 -8.72
C ILE A 210 9.56 7.22 -8.84
N VAL A 211 10.44 6.57 -8.08
CA VAL A 211 11.87 6.86 -8.04
C VAL A 211 12.63 5.74 -8.72
N THR A 212 13.44 6.08 -9.73
CA THR A 212 14.30 5.14 -10.46
C THR A 212 15.79 5.48 -10.34
N ASP A 213 16.08 6.64 -9.76
CA ASP A 213 17.45 7.09 -9.53
C ASP A 213 17.88 6.85 -8.09
N ARG A 214 19.05 6.26 -7.91
CA ARG A 214 19.60 5.91 -6.60
C ARG A 214 19.94 7.13 -5.74
N ALA A 215 20.42 8.20 -6.35
CA ALA A 215 20.77 9.42 -5.64
C ALA A 215 19.51 10.15 -5.17
N GLU A 216 18.47 10.16 -6.02
CA GLU A 216 17.14 10.69 -5.67
C GLU A 216 16.53 9.91 -4.49
N LEU A 217 16.56 8.57 -4.51
CA LEU A 217 16.08 7.75 -3.41
C LEU A 217 16.83 8.06 -2.10
N SER A 218 18.16 8.18 -2.18
CA SER A 218 18.98 8.48 -1.00
C SER A 218 18.65 9.84 -0.41
N ALA A 219 18.50 10.87 -1.25
CA ALA A 219 18.13 12.21 -0.84
C ALA A 219 16.73 12.25 -0.21
N LEU A 220 15.78 11.50 -0.79
CA LEU A 220 14.43 11.38 -0.26
C LEU A 220 14.40 10.69 1.10
N ILE A 221 15.18 9.62 1.28
CA ILE A 221 15.33 8.95 2.59
C ILE A 221 15.90 9.93 3.62
N ASP A 222 16.91 10.73 3.26
CA ASP A 222 17.49 11.74 4.16
C ASP A 222 16.46 12.80 4.56
N SER A 223 15.66 13.29 3.61
CA SER A 223 14.58 14.24 3.90
C SER A 223 13.53 13.66 4.83
N ASN A 224 13.12 12.40 4.61
CA ASN A 224 12.17 11.71 5.47
C ASN A 224 12.72 11.47 6.89
N ILE A 225 14.01 11.15 7.03
CA ILE A 225 14.66 11.01 8.34
C ILE A 225 14.76 12.36 9.05
N ALA A 226 15.10 13.43 8.33
CA ALA A 226 15.20 14.76 8.91
C ALA A 226 13.85 15.35 9.33
N PHE A 227 12.75 14.85 8.75
CA PHE A 227 11.38 15.26 9.08
C PHE A 227 10.85 14.61 10.37
N ILE A 228 11.37 13.45 10.78
CA ILE A 228 11.00 12.72 12.00
C ILE A 228 11.69 13.32 13.24
#